data_7b20a75ea8cf98f6fa9edd9432d9f8d0
#
_entry.id   7b20a75ea8cf98f6fa9edd9432d9f8d0
#
_cell.length_a   1.000
_cell.length_b   1.000
_cell.length_c   1.000
_cell.angle_alpha   90.00
_cell.angle_beta   90.00
_cell.angle_gamma   90.00
#
_symmetry.space_group_name_H-M   'P 1'
#
loop_
_entity.id
_entity.type
_entity.pdbx_description
1 polymer ?
#
loop_
_entity_poly.entity_id
_entity_poly.type
_entity_poly.pdbx_seq_one_letter_code
_entity_poly.pdbx_strand_id
1 'polypeptide(L)'
;MTSVRVEAPARLHLGMLDVVGGGTRRFGGLGVAVNRPATVVEASTSDDLTAEGPDAARALAVARRCREALGIAGGAHIRVLEAIPAHVGLGSGTKLALATTMAVAALAGQTPDPLAIARAAGRGTRSAVGLWTYVLGGLVVEGGVRPGVERPAPLLARHAMPDDWYCVLAIPSAEPGLSGPAEEDAFTRLRPDATRAALIAQLVLTSLLPGLIERDLSEFGAALTRLQRLVGEAFAPIQGGVFHPRAAALVDAMLGLGAAGAGQSSWGPTVYGVVAGEEAGRDLARRMEAELAGGGRVELVRFDNRGARVDVG
;
A
#
# COMPACT_ATOMS: atom_id res chain seq x y z
N MET A 1 11.46 1.96 -31.67
CA MET A 1 11.75 2.74 -30.46
C MET A 1 11.69 1.77 -29.30
N THR A 2 12.71 1.71 -28.49
CA THR A 2 12.69 0.89 -27.27
C THR A 2 11.71 1.51 -26.30
N SER A 3 10.81 0.71 -25.76
CA SER A 3 9.87 1.14 -24.73
C SER A 3 9.91 0.18 -23.55
N VAL A 4 9.59 0.68 -22.37
CA VAL A 4 9.47 -0.10 -21.15
C VAL A 4 8.13 0.20 -20.50
N ARG A 5 7.35 -0.83 -20.23
CA ARG A 5 6.09 -0.75 -19.52
C ARG A 5 6.23 -1.34 -18.11
N VAL A 6 5.80 -0.61 -17.11
CA VAL A 6 5.80 -1.05 -15.73
C VAL A 6 4.38 -0.97 -15.17
N GLU A 7 3.86 -2.10 -14.70
CA GLU A 7 2.59 -2.18 -13.99
C GLU A 7 2.86 -2.43 -12.50
N ALA A 8 2.44 -1.51 -11.65
CA ALA A 8 2.62 -1.54 -10.21
C ALA A 8 1.28 -1.68 -9.50
N PRO A 9 0.95 -2.86 -8.95
CA PRO A 9 -0.30 -3.11 -8.24
C PRO A 9 -0.41 -2.25 -6.98
N ALA A 10 -1.63 -1.88 -6.58
CA ALA A 10 -1.89 -1.17 -5.33
C ALA A 10 -1.50 -2.01 -4.11
N ARG A 11 -1.48 -1.36 -2.95
CA ARG A 11 -1.31 -2.06 -1.68
C ARG A 11 -2.33 -1.61 -0.66
N LEU A 12 -2.75 -2.53 0.19
CA LEU A 12 -3.40 -2.24 1.46
C LEU A 12 -2.33 -2.13 2.55
N HIS A 13 -2.38 -1.08 3.33
CA HIS A 13 -1.55 -0.95 4.51
C HIS A 13 -2.39 -1.42 5.70
N LEU A 14 -2.05 -2.59 6.24
CA LEU A 14 -2.86 -3.27 7.24
C LEU A 14 -2.58 -2.77 8.67
N GLY A 15 -1.49 -2.03 8.87
CA GLY A 15 -1.17 -1.47 10.17
C GLY A 15 0.33 -1.31 10.40
N MET A 16 0.64 -0.72 11.55
CA MET A 16 2.01 -0.54 12.04
C MET A 16 2.23 -1.40 13.28
N LEU A 17 3.42 -1.98 13.41
CA LEU A 17 3.82 -2.78 14.56
C LEU A 17 4.05 -1.89 15.79
N ASP A 18 4.70 -0.75 15.58
CA ASP A 18 4.95 0.26 16.60
C ASP A 18 4.83 1.66 15.97
N VAL A 19 3.72 2.33 16.24
CA VAL A 19 3.37 3.59 15.57
C VAL A 19 4.37 4.71 15.85
N VAL A 20 4.94 4.77 17.06
CA VAL A 20 5.78 5.90 17.49
C VAL A 20 7.22 5.50 17.78
N GLY A 21 7.46 4.23 18.06
CA GLY A 21 8.79 3.71 18.38
C GLY A 21 9.18 3.88 19.84
N GLY A 22 8.96 2.83 20.65
CA GLY A 22 9.52 2.71 21.99
C GLY A 22 10.92 2.10 22.00
N GLY A 23 11.42 1.61 20.87
CA GLY A 23 12.68 0.90 20.73
C GLY A 23 13.69 1.62 19.81
N THR A 24 14.66 0.84 19.32
CA THR A 24 15.70 1.32 18.38
C THR A 24 15.18 1.58 16.96
N ARG A 25 13.96 1.16 16.67
CA ARG A 25 13.29 1.34 15.37
C ARG A 25 11.93 1.98 15.59
N ARG A 26 11.42 2.64 14.55
CA ARG A 26 10.11 3.27 14.52
C ARG A 26 9.27 2.64 13.44
N PHE A 27 7.96 2.68 13.63
CA PHE A 27 6.95 2.21 12.71
C PHE A 27 6.93 0.68 12.64
N GLY A 28 7.64 0.07 11.69
CA GLY A 28 7.37 -1.31 11.34
C GLY A 28 5.96 -1.44 10.78
N GLY A 29 5.73 -2.34 9.88
CA GLY A 29 4.43 -2.41 9.28
C GLY A 29 4.14 -3.69 8.56
N LEU A 30 2.87 -3.88 8.25
CA LEU A 30 2.43 -4.95 7.40
C LEU A 30 1.40 -4.47 6.40
N GLY A 31 1.38 -5.13 5.26
CA GLY A 31 0.43 -4.85 4.20
C GLY A 31 0.48 -5.89 3.10
N VAL A 32 -0.45 -5.79 2.18
CA VAL A 32 -0.64 -6.77 1.13
C VAL A 32 -0.84 -6.09 -0.22
N ALA A 33 -0.31 -6.67 -1.29
CA ALA A 33 -0.56 -6.21 -2.64
C ALA A 33 -1.93 -6.71 -3.12
N VAL A 34 -2.64 -5.86 -3.86
CA VAL A 34 -3.89 -6.20 -4.58
C VAL A 34 -3.72 -5.86 -6.05
N ASN A 35 -4.25 -6.70 -6.93
CA ASN A 35 -4.03 -6.59 -8.37
C ASN A 35 -4.63 -5.31 -8.99
N ARG A 36 -5.65 -4.72 -8.36
CA ARG A 36 -6.31 -3.49 -8.79
C ARG A 36 -6.69 -2.61 -7.59
N PRO A 37 -6.73 -1.27 -7.81
CA PRO A 37 -6.23 -0.57 -8.98
C PRO A 37 -4.71 -0.71 -9.11
N ALA A 38 -4.15 -0.35 -10.27
CA ALA A 38 -2.71 -0.36 -10.51
C ALA A 38 -2.25 0.99 -11.06
N THR A 39 -0.96 1.27 -10.92
CA THR A 39 -0.29 2.34 -11.67
C THR A 39 0.45 1.70 -12.84
N VAL A 40 0.19 2.20 -14.04
CA VAL A 40 0.85 1.74 -15.27
C VAL A 40 1.63 2.90 -15.87
N VAL A 41 2.94 2.73 -15.99
CA VAL A 41 3.85 3.72 -16.56
C VAL A 41 4.56 3.10 -17.77
N GLU A 42 4.60 3.83 -18.85
CA GLU A 42 5.40 3.51 -20.04
C GLU A 42 6.49 4.58 -20.20
N ALA A 43 7.71 4.17 -20.47
CA ALA A 43 8.80 5.07 -20.83
C ALA A 43 9.36 4.68 -22.20
N SER A 44 9.62 5.65 -23.04
CA SER A 44 10.26 5.47 -24.35
C SER A 44 11.41 6.45 -24.55
N THR A 45 12.33 6.11 -25.45
CA THR A 45 13.46 6.98 -25.79
C THR A 45 12.99 8.29 -26.41
N SER A 46 13.58 9.42 -25.97
CA SER A 46 13.30 10.78 -26.45
C SER A 46 14.53 11.65 -26.24
N ASP A 47 14.64 12.75 -26.97
CA ASP A 47 15.72 13.72 -26.76
C ASP A 47 15.51 14.48 -25.45
N ASP A 48 14.27 14.83 -25.13
CA ASP A 48 13.89 15.55 -23.93
C ASP A 48 13.26 14.64 -22.88
N LEU A 49 13.32 15.08 -21.62
CA LEU A 49 12.60 14.45 -20.53
C LEU A 49 11.22 15.07 -20.36
N THR A 50 10.19 14.34 -20.78
CA THR A 50 8.79 14.78 -20.76
C THR A 50 7.90 13.74 -20.09
N ALA A 51 6.70 14.17 -19.65
CA ALA A 51 5.71 13.27 -19.10
C ALA A 51 4.28 13.72 -19.46
N GLU A 52 3.39 12.74 -19.65
CA GLU A 52 1.97 12.96 -19.93
C GLU A 52 1.07 11.96 -19.17
N GLY A 53 -0.23 12.21 -19.15
CA GLY A 53 -1.23 11.39 -18.49
C GLY A 53 -1.51 11.79 -17.03
N PRO A 54 -2.24 10.95 -16.28
CA PRO A 54 -2.56 11.21 -14.87
C PRO A 54 -1.28 11.38 -14.03
N ASP A 55 -1.25 12.37 -13.14
CA ASP A 55 -0.09 12.62 -12.26
C ASP A 55 1.25 12.89 -13.02
N ALA A 56 1.21 13.31 -14.28
CA ALA A 56 2.39 13.53 -15.14
C ALA A 56 3.46 14.41 -14.49
N ALA A 57 3.07 15.50 -13.84
CA ALA A 57 4.01 16.41 -13.16
C ALA A 57 4.79 15.70 -12.04
N ARG A 58 4.13 14.79 -11.31
CA ARG A 58 4.78 13.98 -10.27
C ARG A 58 5.70 12.92 -10.87
N ALA A 59 5.28 12.27 -11.95
CA ALA A 59 6.11 11.30 -12.68
C ALA A 59 7.37 11.98 -13.23
N LEU A 60 7.24 13.18 -13.83
CA LEU A 60 8.38 13.95 -14.32
C LEU A 60 9.37 14.32 -13.22
N ALA A 61 8.87 14.77 -12.06
CA ALA A 61 9.73 15.09 -10.92
C ALA A 61 10.47 13.85 -10.39
N VAL A 62 9.83 12.69 -10.35
CA VAL A 62 10.45 11.41 -10.00
C VAL A 62 11.52 11.02 -11.02
N ALA A 63 11.23 11.14 -12.30
CA ALA A 63 12.18 10.79 -13.35
C ALA A 63 13.45 11.65 -13.33
N ARG A 64 13.33 12.94 -13.07
CA ARG A 64 14.49 13.84 -12.90
C ARG A 64 15.38 13.38 -11.75
N ARG A 65 14.81 13.12 -10.59
CA ARG A 65 15.53 12.61 -9.43
C ARG A 65 16.15 11.23 -9.67
N CYS A 66 15.41 10.34 -10.33
CA CYS A 66 15.89 9.00 -10.69
C CYS A 66 17.13 9.07 -11.58
N ARG A 67 17.08 9.90 -12.63
CA ARG A 67 18.21 10.10 -13.56
C ARG A 67 19.45 10.62 -12.82
N GLU A 68 19.28 11.60 -11.96
CA GLU A 68 20.36 12.13 -11.12
C GLU A 68 20.93 11.05 -10.21
N ALA A 69 20.08 10.34 -9.46
CA ALA A 69 20.49 9.34 -8.48
C ALA A 69 21.16 8.10 -9.10
N LEU A 70 20.79 7.73 -10.33
CA LEU A 70 21.29 6.55 -11.02
C LEU A 70 22.30 6.88 -12.14
N GLY A 71 22.66 8.15 -12.34
CA GLY A 71 23.60 8.59 -13.38
C GLY A 71 23.10 8.33 -14.81
N ILE A 72 21.79 8.40 -15.04
CA ILE A 72 21.19 8.13 -16.36
C ILE A 72 21.25 9.38 -17.23
N ALA A 73 21.93 9.29 -18.37
CA ALA A 73 21.97 10.32 -19.40
C ALA A 73 20.82 10.17 -20.41
N GLY A 74 20.62 11.20 -21.23
CA GLY A 74 19.58 11.21 -22.30
C GLY A 74 18.19 11.60 -21.79
N GLY A 75 17.25 11.76 -22.73
CA GLY A 75 15.85 12.06 -22.43
C GLY A 75 15.00 10.78 -22.33
N ALA A 76 13.75 10.97 -21.94
CA ALA A 76 12.73 9.93 -21.95
C ALA A 76 11.35 10.57 -22.04
N HIS A 77 10.46 9.98 -22.81
CA HIS A 77 9.05 10.32 -22.81
C HIS A 77 8.29 9.33 -21.91
N ILE A 78 7.66 9.85 -20.86
CA ILE A 78 6.97 9.07 -19.83
C ILE A 78 5.46 9.23 -20.00
N ARG A 79 4.75 8.12 -20.14
CA ARG A 79 3.29 8.10 -20.21
C ARG A 79 2.75 7.39 -18.97
N VAL A 80 2.00 8.07 -18.15
CA VAL A 80 1.21 7.43 -17.09
C VAL A 80 -0.11 7.01 -17.71
N LEU A 81 -0.25 5.72 -17.97
CA LEU A 81 -1.44 5.16 -18.64
C LEU A 81 -2.58 4.98 -17.66
N GLU A 82 -2.25 4.51 -16.44
CA GLU A 82 -3.21 4.32 -15.35
C GLU A 82 -2.60 4.81 -14.05
N ALA A 83 -3.41 5.37 -13.17
CA ALA A 83 -2.98 5.81 -11.85
C ALA A 83 -3.92 5.28 -10.76
N ILE A 84 -3.34 4.80 -9.68
CA ILE A 84 -4.07 4.51 -8.45
C ILE A 84 -4.63 5.84 -7.91
N PRO A 85 -5.91 5.91 -7.51
CA PRO A 85 -6.50 7.13 -6.96
C PRO A 85 -5.65 7.73 -5.84
N ALA A 86 -5.44 9.03 -5.91
CA ALA A 86 -4.59 9.73 -4.96
C ALA A 86 -5.26 9.85 -3.58
N HIS A 87 -4.46 9.71 -2.52
CA HIS A 87 -4.86 9.99 -1.13
C HIS A 87 -6.03 9.18 -0.58
N VAL A 88 -6.31 8.01 -1.16
CA VAL A 88 -7.35 7.09 -0.65
C VAL A 88 -6.80 5.92 0.18
N GLY A 89 -5.53 5.92 0.54
CA GLY A 89 -4.92 4.87 1.35
C GLY A 89 -4.32 3.69 0.56
N LEU A 90 -4.32 3.72 -0.78
CA LEU A 90 -3.89 2.61 -1.64
C LEU A 90 -2.42 2.69 -2.11
N GLY A 91 -1.68 3.70 -1.68
CA GLY A 91 -0.25 3.81 -1.96
C GLY A 91 0.13 4.43 -3.30
N SER A 92 -0.77 5.20 -3.92
CA SER A 92 -0.60 5.81 -5.24
C SER A 92 0.76 6.50 -5.44
N GLY A 93 1.15 7.36 -4.51
CA GLY A 93 2.41 8.13 -4.63
C GLY A 93 3.67 7.26 -4.58
N THR A 94 3.64 6.16 -3.82
CA THR A 94 4.77 5.22 -3.76
C THR A 94 4.82 4.36 -5.02
N LYS A 95 3.68 3.85 -5.49
CA LYS A 95 3.63 3.01 -6.69
C LYS A 95 4.00 3.79 -7.95
N LEU A 96 3.52 5.04 -8.08
CA LEU A 96 3.94 5.92 -9.17
C LEU A 96 5.46 6.18 -9.13
N ALA A 97 6.01 6.51 -7.97
CA ALA A 97 7.43 6.78 -7.87
C ALA A 97 8.30 5.56 -8.20
N LEU A 98 7.95 4.38 -7.70
CA LEU A 98 8.69 3.14 -7.97
C LEU A 98 8.54 2.70 -9.44
N ALA A 99 7.33 2.77 -10.01
CA ALA A 99 7.07 2.42 -11.40
C ALA A 99 7.82 3.35 -12.37
N THR A 100 7.77 4.66 -12.14
CA THR A 100 8.50 5.63 -12.97
C THR A 100 10.01 5.41 -12.86
N THR A 101 10.53 5.21 -11.66
CA THR A 101 11.97 4.94 -11.44
C THR A 101 12.41 3.68 -12.19
N MET A 102 11.63 2.60 -12.10
CA MET A 102 11.95 1.35 -12.80
C MET A 102 11.85 1.51 -14.32
N ALA A 103 10.82 2.18 -14.82
CA ALA A 103 10.64 2.39 -16.26
C ALA A 103 11.83 3.17 -16.86
N VAL A 104 12.26 4.25 -16.19
CA VAL A 104 13.41 5.06 -16.63
C VAL A 104 14.72 4.28 -16.51
N ALA A 105 14.93 3.54 -15.43
CA ALA A 105 16.13 2.73 -15.24
C ALA A 105 16.23 1.60 -16.27
N ALA A 106 15.15 0.86 -16.48
CA ALA A 106 15.11 -0.24 -17.44
C ALA A 106 15.26 0.26 -18.88
N LEU A 107 14.69 1.43 -19.23
CA LEU A 107 14.89 2.07 -20.54
C LEU A 107 16.37 2.39 -20.78
N ALA A 108 17.12 2.72 -19.74
CA ALA A 108 18.58 2.93 -19.80
C ALA A 108 19.39 1.63 -19.66
N GLY A 109 18.75 0.47 -19.73
CA GLY A 109 19.40 -0.84 -19.60
C GLY A 109 19.87 -1.18 -18.18
N GLN A 110 19.40 -0.46 -17.15
CA GLN A 110 19.76 -0.71 -15.75
C GLN A 110 18.70 -1.56 -15.05
N THR A 111 19.15 -2.44 -14.16
CA THR A 111 18.29 -3.27 -13.28
C THR A 111 18.68 -3.03 -11.83
N PRO A 112 18.31 -1.87 -11.26
CA PRO A 112 18.71 -1.53 -9.89
C PRO A 112 18.04 -2.47 -8.87
N ASP A 113 18.74 -2.77 -7.80
CA ASP A 113 18.19 -3.53 -6.69
C ASP A 113 17.06 -2.77 -5.96
N PRO A 114 16.22 -3.44 -5.15
CA PRO A 114 15.10 -2.80 -4.48
C PRO A 114 15.47 -1.58 -3.62
N LEU A 115 16.63 -1.59 -2.99
CA LEU A 115 17.05 -0.47 -2.14
C LEU A 115 17.53 0.71 -2.98
N ALA A 116 18.18 0.45 -4.11
CA ALA A 116 18.57 1.47 -5.08
C ALA A 116 17.33 2.15 -5.71
N ILE A 117 16.32 1.34 -6.11
CA ILE A 117 15.03 1.86 -6.59
C ILE A 117 14.37 2.73 -5.54
N ALA A 118 14.29 2.27 -4.29
CA ALA A 118 13.65 3.02 -3.21
C ALA A 118 14.35 4.37 -2.96
N ARG A 119 15.68 4.40 -2.94
CA ARG A 119 16.48 5.63 -2.80
C ARG A 119 16.24 6.59 -3.96
N ALA A 120 16.37 6.12 -5.18
CA ALA A 120 16.15 6.92 -6.39
C ALA A 120 14.70 7.44 -6.46
N ALA A 121 13.74 6.65 -6.04
CA ALA A 121 12.33 7.04 -5.92
C ALA A 121 12.05 7.96 -4.71
N GLY A 122 12.99 8.10 -3.75
CA GLY A 122 12.80 8.83 -2.49
C GLY A 122 11.70 8.20 -1.63
N ARG A 123 11.72 6.87 -1.48
CA ARG A 123 10.69 6.11 -0.77
C ARG A 123 11.29 5.15 0.25
N GLY A 124 10.45 4.69 1.19
CA GLY A 124 10.85 3.69 2.19
C GLY A 124 11.45 4.27 3.48
N THR A 125 11.52 5.58 3.64
CA THR A 125 12.09 6.25 4.83
C THR A 125 11.17 6.22 6.05
N ARG A 126 9.88 5.93 5.89
CA ARG A 126 8.92 5.78 6.98
C ARG A 126 8.37 4.36 7.03
N SER A 127 7.75 3.90 5.96
CA SER A 127 7.27 2.53 5.80
C SER A 127 7.78 1.95 4.50
N ALA A 128 8.27 0.73 4.53
CA ALA A 128 8.71 0.00 3.35
C ALA A 128 7.65 -0.97 2.80
N VAL A 129 6.44 -1.01 3.37
CA VAL A 129 5.34 -1.86 2.88
C VAL A 129 5.07 -1.61 1.40
N GLY A 130 5.02 -0.33 0.98
CA GLY A 130 4.83 0.03 -0.43
C GLY A 130 5.94 -0.48 -1.36
N LEU A 131 7.20 -0.48 -0.89
CA LEU A 131 8.35 -1.03 -1.60
C LEU A 131 8.26 -2.56 -1.69
N TRP A 132 8.12 -3.23 -0.55
CA TRP A 132 8.16 -4.69 -0.54
C TRP A 132 6.98 -5.33 -1.25
N THR A 133 5.78 -4.74 -1.17
CA THR A 133 4.63 -5.16 -1.98
C THR A 133 4.79 -4.84 -3.47
N TYR A 134 5.60 -3.84 -3.82
CA TYR A 134 5.97 -3.57 -5.21
C TYR A 134 6.91 -4.64 -5.75
N VAL A 135 7.93 -5.00 -4.98
CA VAL A 135 8.98 -5.94 -5.43
C VAL A 135 8.50 -7.40 -5.40
N LEU A 136 7.75 -7.80 -4.38
CA LEU A 136 7.50 -9.22 -4.07
C LEU A 136 6.02 -9.62 -4.15
N GLY A 137 5.10 -8.67 -4.12
CA GLY A 137 3.70 -8.98 -3.93
C GLY A 137 3.42 -9.71 -2.60
N GLY A 138 2.20 -10.24 -2.44
CA GLY A 138 1.77 -10.97 -1.25
C GLY A 138 1.62 -10.08 -0.02
N LEU A 139 1.48 -10.72 1.13
CA LEU A 139 1.53 -10.07 2.43
C LEU A 139 2.99 -9.93 2.85
N VAL A 140 3.37 -8.72 3.25
CA VAL A 140 4.72 -8.39 3.72
C VAL A 140 4.67 -7.84 5.13
N VAL A 141 5.67 -8.18 5.93
CA VAL A 141 5.94 -7.61 7.25
C VAL A 141 7.33 -6.98 7.21
N GLU A 142 7.44 -5.74 7.64
CA GLU A 142 8.72 -5.02 7.68
C GLU A 142 9.04 -4.50 9.08
N GLY A 143 10.33 -4.41 9.41
CA GLY A 143 10.83 -4.24 10.76
C GLY A 143 11.07 -2.80 11.22
N GLY A 144 10.48 -1.82 10.54
CA GLY A 144 10.63 -0.40 10.89
C GLY A 144 12.00 0.20 10.54
N VAL A 145 12.05 1.52 10.53
CA VAL A 145 13.24 2.31 10.19
C VAL A 145 14.05 2.67 11.44
N ARG A 146 15.36 2.79 11.30
CA ARG A 146 16.21 3.37 12.34
C ARG A 146 16.26 4.88 12.16
N PRO A 147 16.02 5.66 13.21
CA PRO A 147 16.20 7.11 13.15
C PRO A 147 17.62 7.48 12.68
N GLY A 148 17.72 8.46 11.79
CA GLY A 148 19.00 8.93 11.23
C GLY A 148 19.65 8.00 10.20
N VAL A 149 18.99 6.90 9.80
CA VAL A 149 19.49 5.99 8.76
C VAL A 149 18.61 6.08 7.54
N GLU A 150 19.13 6.59 6.44
CA GLU A 150 18.42 6.67 5.14
C GLU A 150 18.42 5.33 4.41
N ARG A 151 17.71 4.38 4.98
CA ARG A 151 17.54 3.04 4.40
C ARG A 151 16.09 2.58 4.63
N PRO A 152 15.45 1.96 3.63
CA PRO A 152 14.15 1.33 3.82
C PRO A 152 14.18 0.30 4.95
N ALA A 153 13.04 0.16 5.63
CA ALA A 153 12.88 -0.85 6.66
C ALA A 153 13.12 -2.25 6.08
N PRO A 154 13.83 -3.14 6.81
CA PRO A 154 14.10 -4.48 6.35
C PRO A 154 12.81 -5.30 6.25
N LEU A 155 12.72 -6.13 5.20
CA LEU A 155 11.71 -7.17 5.13
C LEU A 155 11.97 -8.21 6.21
N LEU A 156 10.94 -8.56 6.99
CA LEU A 156 10.99 -9.60 8.01
C LEU A 156 10.34 -10.89 7.51
N ALA A 157 9.17 -10.77 6.87
CA ALA A 157 8.44 -11.89 6.32
C ALA A 157 7.71 -11.50 5.04
N ARG A 158 7.54 -12.49 4.16
CA ARG A 158 6.68 -12.41 2.98
C ARG A 158 5.95 -13.73 2.82
N HIS A 159 4.62 -13.67 2.70
CA HIS A 159 3.78 -14.83 2.44
C HIS A 159 2.88 -14.59 1.24
N ALA A 160 2.66 -15.64 0.44
CA ALA A 160 1.63 -15.59 -0.60
C ALA A 160 0.25 -15.62 0.07
N MET A 161 -0.67 -14.83 -0.46
CA MET A 161 -2.09 -14.93 -0.12
C MET A 161 -2.68 -16.14 -0.84
N PRO A 162 -3.60 -16.90 -0.22
CA PRO A 162 -4.32 -17.97 -0.89
C PRO A 162 -5.06 -17.47 -2.14
N ASP A 163 -5.00 -18.23 -3.22
CA ASP A 163 -5.58 -17.84 -4.51
C ASP A 163 -7.12 -17.82 -4.49
N ASP A 164 -7.74 -18.53 -3.55
CA ASP A 164 -9.18 -18.59 -3.30
C ASP A 164 -9.68 -17.50 -2.33
N TRP A 165 -8.78 -16.68 -1.78
CA TRP A 165 -9.16 -15.52 -0.98
C TRP A 165 -9.25 -14.27 -1.86
N TYR A 166 -10.31 -13.52 -1.65
CA TYR A 166 -10.63 -12.28 -2.37
C TYR A 166 -10.74 -11.11 -1.41
N CYS A 167 -10.54 -9.93 -1.95
CA CYS A 167 -10.70 -8.70 -1.20
C CYS A 167 -11.75 -7.81 -1.87
N VAL A 168 -12.70 -7.32 -1.10
CA VAL A 168 -13.64 -6.29 -1.53
C VAL A 168 -13.14 -4.95 -1.03
N LEU A 169 -12.92 -4.01 -1.94
CA LEU A 169 -12.53 -2.63 -1.65
C LEU A 169 -13.76 -1.74 -1.74
N ALA A 170 -14.03 -0.97 -0.71
CA ALA A 170 -14.99 0.13 -0.75
C ALA A 170 -14.22 1.44 -0.63
N ILE A 171 -14.27 2.27 -1.68
CA ILE A 171 -13.56 3.54 -1.79
C ILE A 171 -14.61 4.64 -1.80
N PRO A 172 -15.02 5.18 -0.64
CA PRO A 172 -16.05 6.21 -0.58
C PRO A 172 -15.55 7.52 -1.17
N SER A 173 -16.47 8.29 -1.76
CA SER A 173 -16.24 9.71 -2.05
C SER A 173 -16.21 10.48 -0.74
N ALA A 174 -15.02 10.78 -0.26
CA ALA A 174 -14.78 11.43 1.02
C ALA A 174 -13.55 12.33 0.94
N GLU A 175 -13.36 13.16 1.96
CA GLU A 175 -12.12 13.92 2.13
C GLU A 175 -10.92 12.97 2.11
N PRO A 176 -9.84 13.34 1.43
CA PRO A 176 -8.63 12.53 1.37
C PRO A 176 -8.07 12.24 2.76
N GLY A 177 -7.53 11.05 2.95
CA GLY A 177 -6.74 10.71 4.13
C GLY A 177 -5.48 11.56 4.24
N LEU A 178 -4.88 11.61 5.44
CA LEU A 178 -3.67 12.39 5.68
C LEU A 178 -2.51 11.93 4.78
N SER A 179 -1.73 12.90 4.29
CA SER A 179 -0.57 12.64 3.45
C SER A 179 0.44 13.79 3.51
N GLY A 180 1.71 13.53 3.15
CA GLY A 180 2.76 14.53 3.11
C GLY A 180 3.00 15.22 4.46
N PRO A 181 3.18 16.55 4.49
CA PRO A 181 3.49 17.30 5.72
C PRO A 181 2.43 17.15 6.83
N ALA A 182 1.15 17.05 6.48
CA ALA A 182 0.06 16.86 7.44
C ALA A 182 0.14 15.47 8.11
N GLU A 183 0.55 14.45 7.37
CA GLU A 183 0.80 13.12 7.92
C GLU A 183 2.04 13.11 8.83
N GLU A 184 3.10 13.84 8.46
CA GLU A 184 4.30 13.97 9.27
C GLU A 184 4.00 14.66 10.62
N ASP A 185 3.28 15.77 10.59
CA ASP A 185 2.82 16.47 11.79
C ASP A 185 1.95 15.55 12.67
N ALA A 186 1.05 14.78 12.06
CA ALA A 186 0.22 13.81 12.77
C ALA A 186 1.07 12.80 13.57
N PHE A 187 2.11 12.24 12.96
CA PHE A 187 3.00 11.31 13.65
C PHE A 187 3.76 11.93 14.83
N THR A 188 4.08 13.23 14.80
CA THR A 188 4.78 13.90 15.91
C THR A 188 3.88 14.06 17.15
N ARG A 189 2.57 14.05 16.96
CA ARG A 189 1.58 14.20 18.03
C ARG A 189 1.16 12.87 18.67
N LEU A 190 1.52 11.74 18.08
CA LEU A 190 1.24 10.42 18.62
C LEU A 190 2.14 10.11 19.82
N ARG A 191 1.61 9.39 20.80
CA ARG A 191 2.36 8.98 21.99
C ARG A 191 2.79 7.52 21.87
N PRO A 192 4.02 7.16 22.32
CA PRO A 192 4.44 5.79 22.43
C PRO A 192 3.52 4.98 23.37
N ASP A 193 3.20 3.75 22.95
CA ASP A 193 2.46 2.80 23.77
C ASP A 193 3.07 1.40 23.59
N ALA A 194 4.03 1.09 24.43
CA ALA A 194 4.75 -0.19 24.38
C ALA A 194 3.84 -1.40 24.60
N THR A 195 2.79 -1.25 25.42
CA THR A 195 1.81 -2.32 25.66
C THR A 195 1.04 -2.63 24.38
N ARG A 196 0.55 -1.60 23.70
CA ARG A 196 -0.14 -1.78 22.42
C ARG A 196 0.78 -2.35 21.34
N ALA A 197 2.01 -1.87 21.24
CA ALA A 197 3.00 -2.41 20.32
C ALA A 197 3.30 -3.90 20.57
N ALA A 198 3.42 -4.30 21.85
CA ALA A 198 3.59 -5.70 22.21
C ALA A 198 2.37 -6.56 21.85
N LEU A 199 1.16 -6.07 22.10
CA LEU A 199 -0.09 -6.77 21.73
C LEU A 199 -0.21 -6.92 20.21
N ILE A 200 0.12 -5.88 19.45
CA ILE A 200 0.12 -5.94 17.97
C ILE A 200 1.14 -6.97 17.50
N ALA A 201 2.38 -6.93 17.99
CA ALA A 201 3.41 -7.88 17.62
C ALA A 201 3.02 -9.33 17.93
N GLN A 202 2.48 -9.57 19.14
CA GLN A 202 1.95 -10.88 19.52
C GLN A 202 0.85 -11.33 18.57
N LEU A 203 -0.16 -10.49 18.31
CA LEU A 203 -1.29 -10.82 17.46
C LEU A 203 -0.84 -11.17 16.02
N VAL A 204 0.11 -10.40 15.49
CA VAL A 204 0.68 -10.67 14.14
C VAL A 204 1.38 -12.02 14.12
N LEU A 205 2.22 -12.33 15.12
CA LEU A 205 3.07 -13.53 15.14
C LEU A 205 2.33 -14.80 15.57
N THR A 206 1.30 -14.69 16.41
CA THR A 206 0.64 -15.86 17.02
C THR A 206 -0.79 -16.11 16.52
N SER A 207 -1.31 -15.24 15.64
CA SER A 207 -2.65 -15.43 15.05
C SER A 207 -2.70 -15.04 13.57
N LEU A 208 -2.32 -13.80 13.20
CA LEU A 208 -2.50 -13.34 11.82
C LEU A 208 -1.63 -14.14 10.83
N LEU A 209 -0.34 -14.30 11.11
CA LEU A 209 0.56 -15.07 10.25
C LEU A 209 0.26 -16.58 10.30
N PRO A 210 0.04 -17.22 11.46
CA PRO A 210 -0.41 -18.61 11.50
C PRO A 210 -1.69 -18.84 10.70
N GLY A 211 -2.75 -18.05 10.93
CA GLY A 211 -3.99 -18.17 10.18
C GLY A 211 -3.80 -18.05 8.65
N LEU A 212 -2.88 -17.18 8.20
CA LEU A 212 -2.53 -17.11 6.78
C LEU A 212 -1.80 -18.35 6.29
N ILE A 213 -0.80 -18.84 7.04
CA ILE A 213 0.05 -19.97 6.65
C ILE A 213 -0.77 -21.27 6.62
N GLU A 214 -1.65 -21.46 7.60
CA GLU A 214 -2.56 -22.60 7.73
C GLU A 214 -3.80 -22.47 6.83
N ARG A 215 -3.97 -21.33 6.17
CA ARG A 215 -5.13 -20.99 5.33
C ARG A 215 -6.46 -20.97 6.10
N ASP A 216 -6.40 -20.66 7.38
CA ASP A 216 -7.57 -20.43 8.21
C ASP A 216 -8.02 -18.97 8.06
N LEU A 217 -9.00 -18.76 7.17
CA LEU A 217 -9.56 -17.44 6.90
C LEU A 217 -10.25 -16.85 8.14
N SER A 218 -10.84 -17.66 8.98
CA SER A 218 -11.55 -17.21 10.18
C SER A 218 -10.57 -16.62 11.19
N GLU A 219 -9.47 -17.34 11.48
CA GLU A 219 -8.43 -16.86 12.39
C GLU A 219 -7.72 -15.63 11.80
N PHE A 220 -7.32 -15.68 10.53
CA PHE A 220 -6.70 -14.54 9.84
C PHE A 220 -7.59 -13.31 9.88
N GLY A 221 -8.87 -13.45 9.55
CA GLY A 221 -9.83 -12.35 9.49
C GLY A 221 -10.11 -11.72 10.86
N ALA A 222 -10.30 -12.55 11.87
CA ALA A 222 -10.47 -12.07 13.24
C ALA A 222 -9.23 -11.32 13.74
N ALA A 223 -8.03 -11.87 13.50
CA ALA A 223 -6.76 -11.24 13.85
C ALA A 223 -6.57 -9.92 13.09
N LEU A 224 -6.90 -9.88 11.78
CA LEU A 224 -6.83 -8.67 10.96
C LEU A 224 -7.73 -7.56 11.51
N THR A 225 -8.97 -7.87 11.83
CA THR A 225 -9.92 -6.89 12.37
C THR A 225 -9.47 -6.37 13.73
N ARG A 226 -8.96 -7.25 14.61
CA ARG A 226 -8.41 -6.84 15.91
C ARG A 226 -7.18 -5.97 15.74
N LEU A 227 -6.27 -6.31 14.85
CA LEU A 227 -5.10 -5.50 14.49
C LEU A 227 -5.52 -4.09 14.08
N GLN A 228 -6.50 -3.99 13.17
CA GLN A 228 -7.00 -2.72 12.66
C GLN A 228 -7.57 -1.83 13.76
N ARG A 229 -8.26 -2.40 14.74
CA ARG A 229 -8.76 -1.67 15.91
C ARG A 229 -7.62 -1.17 16.79
N LEU A 230 -6.66 -2.02 17.15
CA LEU A 230 -5.48 -1.64 17.95
C LEU A 230 -4.66 -0.50 17.31
N VAL A 231 -4.44 -0.58 16.01
CA VAL A 231 -3.75 0.47 15.26
C VAL A 231 -4.61 1.74 15.20
N GLY A 232 -5.89 1.59 14.91
CA GLY A 232 -6.84 2.71 14.85
C GLY A 232 -6.97 3.46 16.17
N GLU A 233 -6.96 2.77 17.32
CA GLU A 233 -6.94 3.40 18.64
C GLU A 233 -5.72 4.30 18.86
N ALA A 234 -4.55 3.92 18.30
CA ALA A 234 -3.37 4.78 18.36
C ALA A 234 -3.56 6.07 17.55
N PHE A 235 -4.28 5.99 16.42
CA PHE A 235 -4.55 7.14 15.54
C PHE A 235 -5.80 7.94 15.92
N ALA A 236 -6.67 7.39 16.78
CA ALA A 236 -7.95 7.99 17.15
C ALA A 236 -7.88 9.46 17.60
N PRO A 237 -6.87 9.91 18.39
CA PRO A 237 -6.76 11.32 18.78
C PRO A 237 -6.55 12.29 17.61
N ILE A 238 -6.13 11.80 16.46
CA ILE A 238 -5.80 12.60 15.27
C ILE A 238 -6.89 12.48 14.22
N GLN A 239 -7.36 11.26 13.94
CA GLN A 239 -8.35 11.01 12.89
C GLN A 239 -9.81 11.09 13.35
N GLY A 240 -10.05 11.35 14.66
CA GLY A 240 -11.40 11.54 15.20
C GLY A 240 -12.16 10.25 15.51
N GLY A 241 -11.48 9.11 15.58
CA GLY A 241 -12.06 7.80 15.89
C GLY A 241 -11.09 6.66 15.56
N VAL A 242 -11.47 5.42 15.87
CA VAL A 242 -10.67 4.23 15.56
C VAL A 242 -10.46 4.08 14.06
N PHE A 243 -11.43 4.52 13.26
CA PHE A 243 -11.35 4.62 11.81
C PHE A 243 -11.64 6.05 11.35
N HIS A 244 -11.28 6.38 10.12
CA HIS A 244 -11.73 7.59 9.46
C HIS A 244 -13.27 7.70 9.57
N PRO A 245 -13.87 8.89 9.80
CA PRO A 245 -15.32 9.02 10.07
C PRO A 245 -16.22 8.34 9.03
N ARG A 246 -15.80 8.36 7.73
CA ARG A 246 -16.55 7.70 6.66
C ARG A 246 -16.26 6.19 6.55
N ALA A 247 -15.19 5.71 7.19
CA ALA A 247 -14.80 4.30 7.11
C ALA A 247 -15.42 3.45 8.23
N ALA A 248 -15.71 4.02 9.38
CA ALA A 248 -16.18 3.26 10.55
C ALA A 248 -17.43 2.42 10.24
N ALA A 249 -18.50 3.06 9.74
CA ALA A 249 -19.73 2.36 9.38
C ALA A 249 -19.51 1.32 8.26
N LEU A 250 -18.62 1.61 7.30
CA LEU A 250 -18.31 0.67 6.21
C LEU A 250 -17.53 -0.55 6.70
N VAL A 251 -16.65 -0.42 7.69
CA VAL A 251 -15.95 -1.56 8.31
C VAL A 251 -16.96 -2.47 9.02
N ASP A 252 -17.89 -1.87 9.79
CA ASP A 252 -18.93 -2.64 10.48
C ASP A 252 -19.89 -3.30 9.48
N ALA A 253 -20.26 -2.60 8.39
CA ALA A 253 -21.04 -3.17 7.31
C ALA A 253 -20.33 -4.36 6.63
N MET A 254 -19.04 -4.23 6.28
CA MET A 254 -18.24 -5.33 5.72
C MET A 254 -18.33 -6.59 6.58
N LEU A 255 -18.13 -6.45 7.90
CA LEU A 255 -18.21 -7.57 8.85
C LEU A 255 -19.64 -8.12 8.95
N GLY A 256 -20.65 -7.26 9.09
CA GLY A 256 -22.05 -7.65 9.18
C GLY A 256 -22.59 -8.34 7.90
N LEU A 257 -21.96 -8.06 6.76
CA LEU A 257 -22.27 -8.65 5.46
C LEU A 257 -21.46 -9.91 5.15
N GLY A 258 -20.61 -10.39 6.09
CA GLY A 258 -19.96 -11.69 6.00
C GLY A 258 -18.49 -11.67 5.59
N ALA A 259 -17.82 -10.51 5.61
CA ALA A 259 -16.36 -10.52 5.52
C ALA A 259 -15.75 -11.21 6.75
N ALA A 260 -14.81 -12.12 6.54
CA ALA A 260 -14.11 -12.81 7.63
C ALA A 260 -13.25 -11.84 8.45
N GLY A 261 -12.76 -10.78 7.82
CA GLY A 261 -12.05 -9.69 8.45
C GLY A 261 -12.14 -8.42 7.63
N ALA A 262 -12.14 -7.27 8.30
CA ALA A 262 -12.25 -5.98 7.64
C ALA A 262 -11.40 -4.92 8.33
N GLY A 263 -11.09 -3.85 7.61
CA GLY A 263 -10.36 -2.71 8.13
C GLY A 263 -10.22 -1.58 7.13
N GLN A 264 -9.47 -0.57 7.54
CA GLN A 264 -9.14 0.63 6.76
C GLN A 264 -7.71 0.55 6.28
N SER A 265 -7.45 0.93 5.03
CA SER A 265 -6.08 0.99 4.52
C SER A 265 -5.41 2.31 4.87
N SER A 266 -4.36 2.28 5.70
CA SER A 266 -3.63 3.49 6.12
C SER A 266 -4.57 4.52 6.79
N TRP A 267 -4.49 5.79 6.41
CA TRP A 267 -5.39 6.86 6.88
C TRP A 267 -6.77 6.87 6.19
N GLY A 268 -7.07 5.83 5.40
CA GLY A 268 -8.32 5.73 4.66
C GLY A 268 -8.43 6.73 3.49
N PRO A 269 -9.64 6.98 3.00
CA PRO A 269 -10.92 6.43 3.43
C PRO A 269 -11.23 5.00 2.91
N THR A 270 -10.33 4.36 2.14
CA THR A 270 -10.58 3.00 1.62
C THR A 270 -10.74 2.00 2.75
N VAL A 271 -11.85 1.28 2.71
CA VAL A 271 -12.16 0.12 3.55
C VAL A 271 -12.00 -1.15 2.72
N TYR A 272 -11.61 -2.23 3.36
CA TYR A 272 -11.49 -3.53 2.72
C TYR A 272 -12.07 -4.63 3.59
N GLY A 273 -12.60 -5.68 2.93
CA GLY A 273 -13.04 -6.92 3.57
C GLY A 273 -12.48 -8.13 2.84
N VAL A 274 -12.14 -9.18 3.59
CA VAL A 274 -11.57 -10.43 3.05
C VAL A 274 -12.60 -11.55 3.13
N VAL A 275 -12.75 -12.29 2.04
CA VAL A 275 -13.68 -13.43 1.91
C VAL A 275 -13.02 -14.59 1.18
N ALA A 276 -13.55 -15.81 1.36
CA ALA A 276 -13.20 -16.97 0.56
C ALA A 276 -14.19 -17.12 -0.62
N GLY A 277 -13.61 -17.37 -1.80
CA GLY A 277 -14.37 -17.62 -3.02
C GLY A 277 -14.86 -16.35 -3.74
N GLU A 278 -14.88 -16.43 -5.06
CA GLU A 278 -15.23 -15.30 -5.93
C GLU A 278 -16.73 -14.94 -5.80
N GLU A 279 -17.60 -15.93 -5.62
CA GLU A 279 -19.04 -15.72 -5.49
C GLU A 279 -19.37 -14.92 -4.23
N ALA A 280 -18.82 -15.32 -3.07
CA ALA A 280 -18.96 -14.57 -1.82
C ALA A 280 -18.41 -13.15 -1.95
N GLY A 281 -17.28 -12.97 -2.66
CA GLY A 281 -16.72 -11.67 -2.96
C GLY A 281 -17.64 -10.80 -3.81
N ARG A 282 -18.25 -11.35 -4.83
CA ARG A 282 -19.21 -10.64 -5.69
C ARG A 282 -20.49 -10.27 -4.93
N ASP A 283 -20.96 -11.17 -4.06
CA ASP A 283 -22.14 -10.87 -3.23
C ASP A 283 -21.85 -9.74 -2.25
N LEU A 284 -20.74 -9.83 -1.52
CA LEU A 284 -20.30 -8.77 -0.61
C LEU A 284 -20.13 -7.43 -1.35
N ALA A 285 -19.51 -7.43 -2.55
CA ALA A 285 -19.30 -6.22 -3.32
C ALA A 285 -20.63 -5.55 -3.70
N ARG A 286 -21.62 -6.31 -4.21
CA ARG A 286 -22.96 -5.78 -4.55
C ARG A 286 -23.66 -5.17 -3.34
N ARG A 287 -23.56 -5.81 -2.18
CA ARG A 287 -24.22 -5.32 -0.95
C ARG A 287 -23.50 -4.07 -0.42
N MET A 288 -22.18 -4.01 -0.52
CA MET A 288 -21.40 -2.82 -0.17
C MET A 288 -21.64 -1.61 -1.08
N GLU A 289 -22.05 -1.82 -2.34
CA GLU A 289 -22.48 -0.73 -3.22
C GLU A 289 -23.68 0.04 -2.65
N ALA A 290 -24.62 -0.66 -2.02
CA ALA A 290 -25.76 -0.03 -1.34
C ALA A 290 -25.32 0.76 -0.10
N GLU A 291 -24.31 0.30 0.62
CA GLU A 291 -23.76 1.01 1.81
C GLU A 291 -23.00 2.29 1.43
N LEU A 292 -22.51 2.39 0.19
CA LEU A 292 -21.88 3.61 -0.35
C LEU A 292 -22.88 4.67 -0.81
N ALA A 293 -24.07 4.77 -0.20
CA ALA A 293 -25.16 5.67 -0.59
C ALA A 293 -24.80 7.16 -0.78
N GLY A 294 -23.58 7.57 -0.46
CA GLY A 294 -23.03 8.92 -0.67
C GLY A 294 -22.04 9.05 -1.81
N GLY A 295 -21.94 8.04 -2.67
CA GLY A 295 -20.99 8.00 -3.77
C GLY A 295 -19.67 7.32 -3.41
N GLY A 296 -18.98 6.86 -4.42
CA GLY A 296 -17.75 6.08 -4.33
C GLY A 296 -17.78 4.90 -5.28
N ARG A 297 -16.89 3.94 -5.06
CA ARG A 297 -16.87 2.71 -5.85
C ARG A 297 -16.54 1.50 -4.99
N VAL A 298 -17.08 0.35 -5.38
CA VAL A 298 -16.73 -0.95 -4.81
C VAL A 298 -16.02 -1.77 -5.88
N GLU A 299 -14.97 -2.45 -5.51
CA GLU A 299 -14.21 -3.31 -6.41
C GLU A 299 -13.96 -4.65 -5.75
N LEU A 300 -14.27 -5.74 -6.44
CA LEU A 300 -13.77 -7.07 -6.09
C LEU A 300 -12.39 -7.23 -6.71
N VAL A 301 -11.39 -7.50 -5.88
CA VAL A 301 -10.00 -7.63 -6.29
C VAL A 301 -9.38 -8.93 -5.78
N ARG A 302 -8.32 -9.37 -6.45
CA ARG A 302 -7.46 -10.48 -6.00
C ARG A 302 -6.24 -9.93 -5.30
N PHE A 303 -5.68 -10.72 -4.40
CA PHE A 303 -4.35 -10.44 -3.89
C PHE A 303 -3.31 -10.68 -5.00
N ASP A 304 -2.33 -9.81 -5.08
CA ASP A 304 -1.24 -9.93 -6.05
C ASP A 304 -0.01 -10.54 -5.37
N ASN A 305 0.34 -11.75 -5.74
CA ASN A 305 1.47 -12.48 -5.16
C ASN A 305 2.80 -12.27 -5.91
N ARG A 306 2.83 -11.43 -6.95
CA ARG A 306 3.98 -11.26 -7.84
C ARG A 306 4.68 -9.91 -7.67
N GLY A 307 3.93 -8.86 -7.36
CA GLY A 307 4.43 -7.49 -7.35
C GLY A 307 4.43 -6.84 -8.75
N ALA A 308 5.29 -5.86 -8.95
CA ALA A 308 5.33 -5.12 -10.20
C ALA A 308 5.81 -5.98 -11.38
N ARG A 309 5.26 -5.70 -12.55
CA ARG A 309 5.63 -6.33 -13.82
C ARG A 309 6.34 -5.31 -14.67
N VAL A 310 7.43 -5.74 -15.31
CA VAL A 310 8.26 -4.91 -16.18
C VAL A 310 8.37 -5.63 -17.51
N ASP A 311 7.85 -5.00 -18.56
CA ASP A 311 7.91 -5.48 -19.94
C ASP A 311 8.79 -4.53 -20.75
N VAL A 312 9.77 -5.09 -21.44
CA VAL A 312 10.70 -4.35 -22.34
C VAL A 312 10.34 -4.73 -23.77
N GLY A 313 9.91 -3.73 -24.55
CA GLY A 313 9.51 -3.85 -25.95
C GLY A 313 10.59 -3.39 -26.94
#